data_1315343d151baf79e3c2819a334b112a
#
_entry.id   1315343d151baf79e3c2819a334b112a
#
_cell.length_a   1.000
_cell.length_b   1.000
_cell.length_c   1.000
_cell.angle_alpha   90.00
_cell.angle_beta   90.00
_cell.angle_gamma   90.00
#
_symmetry.space_group_name_H-M   'P 1'
#
loop_
_entity.id
_entity.type
_entity.pdbx_description
1 polymer ?
#
loop_
_entity_poly.entity_id
_entity_poly.type
_entity_poly.pdbx_seq_one_letter_code
_entity_poly.pdbx_strand_id
1 'polypeptide(L)'
;MVRQRAFTMKVGLFTVILRELSLEKALDYLLGLGVRTVEIGCGAYPGTDHCDPDPLLKSPGRLRDFRNAFGTRGMQISSLSVHGNPLHPDRKVAAAHDLAFEKALKLAERLGVEVVTTFSGCPGGGPRDRTPNWVTCPWPTDYLEILEYQWKEVAIPYWKAAVARAARHGIGRIALEMHPGFLVYNPETLLKLRTAAGAALGANFDPSHLFWQGIDPCAAVRALRGAIWHVHAKDTSIAASNCQVNGVLDTKHYSDEWNRSWIFRTVGYGNSRQFWCDFVSALRLSGYDGALSIEHEDSLMTAREGLEKAVKFLQEVVLHDPKGRVAWA
;
A
#
# COMPACT_ATOMS: atom_id res chain seq x y z
N MET A 1 -15.46 -11.96 -28.36
CA MET A 1 -16.06 -10.88 -27.57
C MET A 1 -15.34 -10.84 -26.22
N VAL A 2 -14.44 -9.89 -26.01
CA VAL A 2 -13.83 -9.63 -24.71
C VAL A 2 -14.95 -9.04 -23.84
N ARG A 3 -15.39 -9.77 -22.80
CA ARG A 3 -16.29 -9.22 -21.80
C ARG A 3 -15.60 -7.97 -21.22
N GLN A 4 -16.14 -6.79 -21.50
CA GLN A 4 -15.75 -5.58 -20.77
C GLN A 4 -16.00 -5.89 -19.29
N ARG A 5 -14.92 -6.03 -18.51
CA ARG A 5 -15.04 -6.04 -17.04
C ARG A 5 -15.79 -4.77 -16.65
N ALA A 6 -16.89 -4.91 -15.91
CA ALA A 6 -17.56 -3.76 -15.32
C ALA A 6 -16.60 -3.12 -14.35
N PHE A 7 -16.16 -1.90 -14.61
CA PHE A 7 -15.28 -1.12 -13.76
C PHE A 7 -16.06 -0.69 -12.52
N THR A 8 -15.85 -1.35 -11.40
CA THR A 8 -16.51 -1.01 -10.12
C THR A 8 -15.45 -0.97 -9.04
N MET A 9 -15.21 0.22 -8.47
CA MET A 9 -14.37 0.34 -7.28
C MET A 9 -15.07 -0.28 -6.07
N LYS A 10 -14.30 -0.79 -5.12
CA LYS A 10 -14.83 -1.45 -3.93
C LYS A 10 -14.18 -0.85 -2.68
N VAL A 11 -14.97 -0.67 -1.64
CA VAL A 11 -14.41 -0.41 -0.31
C VAL A 11 -13.83 -1.72 0.21
N GLY A 12 -12.57 -1.66 0.63
CA GLY A 12 -11.83 -2.77 1.21
C GLY A 12 -11.25 -2.41 2.58
N LEU A 13 -10.62 -3.38 3.21
CA LEU A 13 -9.90 -3.19 4.47
C LEU A 13 -8.56 -3.92 4.44
N PHE A 14 -7.51 -3.27 4.94
CA PHE A 14 -6.27 -3.91 5.36
C PHE A 14 -6.47 -4.52 6.76
N THR A 15 -6.52 -5.85 6.84
CA THR A 15 -7.05 -6.55 8.02
C THR A 15 -6.18 -6.49 9.27
N VAL A 16 -4.98 -5.91 9.20
CA VAL A 16 -4.05 -5.79 10.34
C VAL A 16 -4.65 -5.08 11.56
N ILE A 17 -5.62 -4.19 11.35
CA ILE A 17 -6.29 -3.47 12.44
C ILE A 17 -7.25 -4.36 13.24
N LEU A 18 -7.58 -5.55 12.75
CA LEU A 18 -8.46 -6.54 13.39
C LEU A 18 -7.69 -7.76 13.91
N ARG A 19 -6.38 -7.62 14.14
CA ARG A 19 -5.49 -8.72 14.53
C ARG A 19 -5.88 -9.48 15.80
N GLU A 20 -6.64 -8.86 16.71
CA GLU A 20 -7.19 -9.52 17.89
C GLU A 20 -8.34 -10.48 17.60
N LEU A 21 -8.93 -10.44 16.42
CA LEU A 21 -9.96 -11.37 15.98
C LEU A 21 -9.35 -12.52 15.21
N SER A 22 -9.98 -13.70 15.26
CA SER A 22 -9.65 -14.73 14.27
C SER A 22 -10.04 -14.26 12.87
N LEU A 23 -9.43 -14.85 11.83
CA LEU A 23 -9.76 -14.52 10.44
C LEU A 23 -11.28 -14.55 10.20
N GLU A 24 -11.94 -15.64 10.60
CA GLU A 24 -13.38 -15.82 10.37
C GLU A 24 -14.21 -14.73 11.05
N LYS A 25 -13.88 -14.38 12.31
CA LYS A 25 -14.56 -13.31 13.05
C LYS A 25 -14.32 -11.94 12.40
N ALA A 26 -13.10 -11.68 11.92
CA ALA A 26 -12.79 -10.45 11.20
C ALA A 26 -13.59 -10.35 9.89
N LEU A 27 -13.67 -11.45 9.12
CA LEU A 27 -14.45 -11.51 7.89
C LEU A 27 -15.95 -11.34 8.14
N ASP A 28 -16.49 -11.98 9.19
CA ASP A 28 -17.92 -11.84 9.56
C ASP A 28 -18.25 -10.41 10.01
N TYR A 29 -17.37 -9.78 10.77
CA TYR A 29 -17.53 -8.39 11.17
C TYR A 29 -17.54 -7.45 9.95
N LEU A 30 -16.60 -7.61 9.02
CA LEU A 30 -16.52 -6.83 7.79
C LEU A 30 -17.76 -7.03 6.90
N LEU A 31 -18.24 -8.26 6.82
CA LEU A 31 -19.47 -8.57 6.08
C LEU A 31 -20.67 -7.82 6.65
N GLY A 32 -20.77 -7.71 7.99
CA GLY A 32 -21.77 -6.91 8.67
C GLY A 32 -21.71 -5.42 8.34
N LEU A 33 -20.52 -4.89 7.98
CA LEU A 33 -20.32 -3.52 7.51
C LEU A 33 -20.52 -3.36 5.99
N GLY A 34 -20.85 -4.44 5.27
CA GLY A 34 -20.97 -4.42 3.80
C GLY A 34 -19.64 -4.46 3.04
N VAL A 35 -18.51 -4.68 3.73
CA VAL A 35 -17.18 -4.81 3.11
C VAL A 35 -16.95 -6.25 2.66
N ARG A 36 -16.64 -6.42 1.37
CA ARG A 36 -16.43 -7.75 0.76
C ARG A 36 -15.05 -7.94 0.14
N THR A 37 -14.17 -6.98 0.33
CA THR A 37 -12.82 -7.02 -0.24
C THR A 37 -11.81 -6.71 0.86
N VAL A 38 -10.76 -7.52 0.95
CA VAL A 38 -9.74 -7.34 1.99
C VAL A 38 -8.34 -7.43 1.40
N GLU A 39 -7.46 -6.66 1.96
CA GLU A 39 -6.02 -6.81 1.89
C GLU A 39 -5.55 -7.54 3.15
N ILE A 40 -4.63 -8.50 3.01
CA ILE A 40 -4.20 -9.34 4.13
C ILE A 40 -2.69 -9.30 4.29
N GLY A 41 -2.24 -9.01 5.51
CA GLY A 41 -0.84 -9.15 5.90
C GLY A 41 -0.41 -10.62 5.91
N CYS A 42 0.70 -10.93 5.25
CA CYS A 42 1.22 -12.29 5.13
C CYS A 42 2.74 -12.38 5.40
N GLY A 43 3.29 -11.45 6.18
CA GLY A 43 4.69 -11.44 6.59
C GLY A 43 5.29 -10.04 6.73
N ALA A 44 6.54 -9.97 7.14
CA ALA A 44 7.30 -8.75 7.39
C ALA A 44 6.61 -7.81 8.40
N TYR A 45 6.50 -6.48 8.15
CA TYR A 45 5.89 -5.52 9.10
C TYR A 45 4.40 -5.78 9.39
N PRO A 46 3.56 -6.15 8.42
CA PRO A 46 2.16 -6.48 8.68
C PRO A 46 1.93 -7.66 9.63
N GLY A 47 2.90 -8.55 9.77
CA GLY A 47 2.72 -9.80 10.52
C GLY A 47 1.93 -10.86 9.74
N THR A 48 1.51 -11.90 10.45
CA THR A 48 0.87 -13.08 9.85
C THR A 48 -0.43 -13.48 10.57
N ASP A 49 -1.00 -12.60 11.36
CA ASP A 49 -2.13 -12.90 12.26
C ASP A 49 -3.32 -13.56 11.54
N HIS A 50 -3.65 -13.05 10.34
CA HIS A 50 -4.74 -13.61 9.53
C HIS A 50 -4.28 -14.49 8.37
N CYS A 51 -2.98 -14.48 8.03
CA CYS A 51 -2.46 -15.23 6.90
C CYS A 51 -0.99 -15.60 7.12
N ASP A 52 -0.76 -16.77 7.68
CA ASP A 52 0.60 -17.34 7.81
C ASP A 52 0.92 -18.18 6.56
N PRO A 53 1.88 -17.74 5.71
CA PRO A 53 2.24 -18.48 4.51
C PRO A 53 2.81 -19.86 4.79
N ASP A 54 3.50 -20.07 5.92
CA ASP A 54 4.22 -21.32 6.18
C ASP A 54 3.30 -22.54 6.27
N PRO A 55 2.26 -22.58 7.12
CA PRO A 55 1.32 -23.69 7.14
C PRO A 55 0.44 -23.76 5.89
N LEU A 56 0.11 -22.64 5.26
CA LEU A 56 -0.71 -22.61 4.05
C LEU A 56 0.01 -23.19 2.84
N LEU A 57 1.30 -22.89 2.68
CA LEU A 57 2.13 -23.43 1.60
C LEU A 57 2.45 -24.91 1.78
N LYS A 58 2.50 -25.42 3.02
CA LYS A 58 2.83 -26.82 3.33
C LYS A 58 1.63 -27.76 3.27
N SER A 59 0.41 -27.26 3.49
CA SER A 59 -0.78 -28.11 3.61
C SER A 59 -1.88 -27.70 2.59
N PRO A 60 -2.15 -28.54 1.57
CA PRO A 60 -3.26 -28.31 0.65
C PRO A 60 -4.63 -28.22 1.35
N GLY A 61 -4.81 -28.93 2.46
CA GLY A 61 -6.05 -28.87 3.26
C GLY A 61 -6.22 -27.47 3.88
N ARG A 62 -5.20 -26.99 4.60
CA ARG A 62 -5.26 -25.64 5.19
C ARG A 62 -5.45 -24.55 4.15
N LEU A 63 -4.80 -24.66 2.99
CA LEU A 63 -4.97 -23.71 1.90
C LEU A 63 -6.42 -23.71 1.36
N ARG A 64 -7.03 -24.88 1.23
CA ARG A 64 -8.43 -25.02 0.83
C ARG A 64 -9.36 -24.39 1.87
N ASP A 65 -9.12 -24.68 3.16
CA ASP A 65 -9.94 -24.14 4.26
C ASP A 65 -9.83 -22.61 4.34
N PHE A 66 -8.61 -22.09 4.16
CA PHE A 66 -8.38 -20.63 4.03
C PHE A 66 -9.18 -20.03 2.86
N ARG A 67 -9.14 -20.64 1.67
CA ARG A 67 -9.96 -20.18 0.52
C ARG A 67 -11.45 -20.25 0.81
N ASN A 68 -11.90 -21.30 1.47
CA ASN A 68 -13.30 -21.50 1.81
C ASN A 68 -13.81 -20.44 2.77
N ALA A 69 -12.96 -19.94 3.70
CA ALA A 69 -13.33 -18.84 4.60
C ALA A 69 -13.82 -17.59 3.84
N PHE A 70 -13.21 -17.30 2.70
CA PHE A 70 -13.63 -16.20 1.80
C PHE A 70 -14.80 -16.61 0.90
N GLY A 71 -14.69 -17.78 0.28
CA GLY A 71 -15.67 -18.24 -0.71
C GLY A 71 -17.09 -18.37 -0.14
N THR A 72 -17.23 -18.92 1.06
CA THR A 72 -18.53 -19.06 1.75
C THR A 72 -19.18 -17.74 2.12
N ARG A 73 -18.37 -16.66 2.20
CA ARG A 73 -18.82 -15.31 2.50
C ARG A 73 -18.96 -14.41 1.27
N GLY A 74 -18.63 -14.92 0.07
CA GLY A 74 -18.57 -14.12 -1.15
C GLY A 74 -17.58 -12.96 -1.06
N MET A 75 -16.50 -13.14 -0.32
CA MET A 75 -15.44 -12.15 -0.13
C MET A 75 -14.24 -12.41 -1.05
N GLN A 76 -13.44 -11.36 -1.29
CA GLN A 76 -12.29 -11.39 -2.18
C GLN A 76 -11.04 -10.84 -1.48
N ILE A 77 -9.88 -11.40 -1.80
CA ILE A 77 -8.59 -10.85 -1.41
C ILE A 77 -8.13 -9.91 -2.55
N SER A 78 -7.95 -8.62 -2.24
CA SER A 78 -7.46 -7.61 -3.20
C SER A 78 -5.95 -7.65 -3.36
N SER A 79 -5.23 -7.91 -2.29
CA SER A 79 -3.77 -7.98 -2.25
C SER A 79 -3.28 -8.84 -1.08
N LEU A 80 -2.13 -9.49 -1.27
CA LEU A 80 -1.32 -9.98 -0.17
C LEU A 80 -0.27 -8.92 0.18
N SER A 81 -0.28 -8.49 1.44
CA SER A 81 0.58 -7.42 1.93
C SER A 81 1.77 -7.98 2.70
N VAL A 82 2.98 -7.59 2.27
CA VAL A 82 4.26 -8.04 2.81
C VAL A 82 5.24 -6.87 2.89
N HIS A 83 4.77 -5.74 3.39
CA HIS A 83 5.58 -4.55 3.57
C HIS A 83 6.84 -4.86 4.38
N GLY A 84 8.00 -4.55 3.81
CA GLY A 84 9.28 -4.86 4.42
C GLY A 84 10.42 -4.07 3.79
N ASN A 85 11.62 -4.24 4.34
CA ASN A 85 12.84 -3.65 3.79
C ASN A 85 13.81 -4.75 3.32
N PRO A 86 13.63 -5.31 2.12
CA PRO A 86 14.55 -6.30 1.56
C PRO A 86 15.91 -5.71 1.18
N LEU A 87 16.05 -4.38 1.19
CA LEU A 87 17.29 -3.64 0.92
C LEU A 87 17.99 -3.20 2.21
N HIS A 88 17.51 -3.67 3.38
CA HIS A 88 18.09 -3.28 4.67
C HIS A 88 19.59 -3.60 4.72
N PRO A 89 20.46 -2.67 5.22
CA PRO A 89 21.91 -2.91 5.29
C PRO A 89 22.30 -4.09 6.19
N ASP A 90 21.51 -4.35 7.25
CA ASP A 90 21.66 -5.60 8.00
C ASP A 90 21.11 -6.76 7.15
N ARG A 91 22.04 -7.63 6.74
CA ARG A 91 21.75 -8.78 5.87
C ARG A 91 20.74 -9.76 6.46
N LYS A 92 20.62 -9.86 7.81
CA LYS A 92 19.63 -10.74 8.45
C LYS A 92 18.23 -10.18 8.27
N VAL A 93 18.06 -8.87 8.44
CA VAL A 93 16.80 -8.18 8.22
C VAL A 93 16.41 -8.26 6.74
N ALA A 94 17.34 -7.93 5.84
CA ALA A 94 17.10 -8.00 4.41
C ALA A 94 16.67 -9.41 3.96
N ALA A 95 17.38 -10.44 4.39
CA ALA A 95 17.08 -11.83 4.05
C ALA A 95 15.73 -12.29 4.61
N ALA A 96 15.36 -11.88 5.82
CA ALA A 96 14.06 -12.21 6.41
C ALA A 96 12.91 -11.59 5.61
N HIS A 97 13.05 -10.31 5.22
CA HIS A 97 12.02 -9.61 4.43
C HIS A 97 11.97 -10.11 2.98
N ASP A 98 13.11 -10.45 2.36
CA ASP A 98 13.13 -11.06 1.03
C ASP A 98 12.49 -12.45 1.02
N LEU A 99 12.74 -13.26 2.06
CA LEU A 99 12.09 -14.56 2.23
C LEU A 99 10.57 -14.42 2.41
N ALA A 100 10.13 -13.42 3.19
CA ALA A 100 8.69 -13.14 3.35
C ALA A 100 8.06 -12.76 2.00
N PHE A 101 8.72 -11.92 1.21
CA PHE A 101 8.26 -11.55 -0.13
C PHE A 101 8.16 -12.78 -1.05
N GLU A 102 9.16 -13.65 -1.06
CA GLU A 102 9.14 -14.90 -1.84
C GLU A 102 7.99 -15.83 -1.43
N LYS A 103 7.71 -15.95 -0.12
CA LYS A 103 6.56 -16.71 0.38
C LYS A 103 5.23 -16.09 -0.05
N ALA A 104 5.13 -14.75 -0.03
CA ALA A 104 3.94 -14.03 -0.50
C ALA A 104 3.68 -14.28 -1.99
N LEU A 105 4.71 -14.26 -2.85
CA LEU A 105 4.58 -14.58 -4.27
C LEU A 105 4.03 -16.00 -4.49
N LYS A 106 4.60 -17.00 -3.80
CA LYS A 106 4.13 -18.41 -3.86
C LYS A 106 2.70 -18.57 -3.38
N LEU A 107 2.34 -17.85 -2.32
CA LEU A 107 0.98 -17.90 -1.79
C LEU A 107 -0.01 -17.21 -2.71
N ALA A 108 0.35 -16.05 -3.28
CA ALA A 108 -0.45 -15.32 -4.25
C ALA A 108 -0.77 -16.18 -5.49
N GLU A 109 0.24 -16.87 -6.05
CA GLU A 109 0.06 -17.85 -7.13
C GLU A 109 -0.98 -18.90 -6.76
N ARG A 110 -0.82 -19.54 -5.58
CA ARG A 110 -1.72 -20.60 -5.13
C ARG A 110 -3.14 -20.11 -4.82
N LEU A 111 -3.29 -18.88 -4.34
CA LEU A 111 -4.60 -18.29 -4.03
C LEU A 111 -5.27 -17.67 -5.24
N GLY A 112 -4.55 -17.42 -6.33
CA GLY A 112 -5.03 -16.67 -7.49
C GLY A 112 -5.16 -15.17 -7.21
N VAL A 113 -4.34 -14.63 -6.29
CA VAL A 113 -4.27 -13.20 -5.97
C VAL A 113 -3.29 -12.54 -6.94
N GLU A 114 -3.74 -11.50 -7.65
CA GLU A 114 -2.96 -10.89 -8.73
C GLU A 114 -1.95 -9.83 -8.22
N VAL A 115 -2.16 -9.29 -7.02
CA VAL A 115 -1.40 -8.16 -6.48
C VAL A 115 -0.67 -8.55 -5.21
N VAL A 116 0.62 -8.23 -5.13
CA VAL A 116 1.41 -8.30 -3.90
C VAL A 116 1.88 -6.89 -3.56
N THR A 117 1.55 -6.43 -2.35
CA THR A 117 1.86 -5.08 -1.86
C THR A 117 3.07 -5.10 -0.94
N THR A 118 4.00 -4.17 -1.12
CA THR A 118 5.22 -4.07 -0.31
C THR A 118 5.85 -2.67 -0.36
N PHE A 119 6.95 -2.46 0.38
CA PHE A 119 7.81 -1.27 0.24
C PHE A 119 8.97 -1.51 -0.73
N SER A 120 9.51 -0.43 -1.28
CA SER A 120 10.70 -0.49 -2.13
C SER A 120 11.98 -0.90 -1.39
N GLY A 121 11.99 -0.73 -0.09
CA GLY A 121 13.18 -0.81 0.73
C GLY A 121 13.98 0.49 0.78
N CYS A 122 14.86 0.58 1.79
CA CYS A 122 15.82 1.67 1.96
C CYS A 122 17.17 1.07 2.33
N PRO A 123 18.21 1.20 1.47
CA PRO A 123 19.57 0.77 1.77
C PRO A 123 20.27 1.70 2.77
N GLY A 124 21.47 1.34 3.19
CA GLY A 124 22.41 2.25 3.84
C GLY A 124 23.05 3.22 2.85
N GLY A 125 23.90 4.10 3.33
CA GLY A 125 24.68 5.02 2.50
C GLY A 125 25.91 4.38 1.84
N GLY A 126 26.25 3.15 2.22
CA GLY A 126 27.39 2.42 1.67
C GLY A 126 27.40 0.94 2.06
N PRO A 127 28.33 0.13 1.49
CA PRO A 127 28.33 -1.33 1.64
C PRO A 127 28.67 -1.82 3.06
N ARG A 128 29.14 -0.95 3.93
CA ARG A 128 29.50 -1.27 5.33
C ARG A 128 28.51 -0.80 6.34
N ASP A 129 27.44 -0.11 5.92
CA ASP A 129 26.41 0.39 6.80
C ASP A 129 25.56 -0.74 7.40
N ARG A 130 24.96 -0.47 8.54
CA ARG A 130 24.06 -1.41 9.25
C ARG A 130 22.65 -0.88 9.42
N THR A 131 22.44 0.41 9.17
CA THR A 131 21.14 1.09 9.28
C THR A 131 20.76 1.74 7.97
N PRO A 132 19.47 1.82 7.64
CA PRO A 132 19.00 2.53 6.46
C PRO A 132 19.40 4.00 6.50
N ASN A 133 19.59 4.59 5.33
CA ASN A 133 19.86 6.00 5.15
C ASN A 133 18.88 6.58 4.12
N TRP A 134 17.85 7.27 4.58
CA TRP A 134 16.91 7.94 3.69
C TRP A 134 17.39 9.36 3.40
N VAL A 135 17.88 9.57 2.18
CA VAL A 135 18.40 10.87 1.74
C VAL A 135 17.26 11.79 1.32
N THR A 136 17.19 12.96 1.95
CA THR A 136 16.14 13.97 1.73
C THR A 136 16.67 15.31 1.22
N CYS A 137 17.99 15.46 1.10
CA CYS A 137 18.65 16.69 0.69
C CYS A 137 19.84 16.41 -0.23
N PRO A 138 20.05 17.18 -1.32
CA PRO A 138 21.15 16.93 -2.27
C PRO A 138 22.50 17.49 -1.81
N TRP A 139 22.54 18.24 -0.73
CA TRP A 139 23.76 18.89 -0.24
C TRP A 139 23.95 18.62 1.27
N PRO A 140 25.17 18.33 1.75
CA PRO A 140 26.43 18.16 0.99
C PRO A 140 26.35 17.10 -0.11
N THR A 141 27.24 17.20 -1.13
CA THR A 141 27.22 16.34 -2.32
C THR A 141 27.40 14.85 -2.04
N ASP A 142 27.94 14.49 -0.88
CA ASP A 142 28.03 13.11 -0.37
C ASP A 142 26.65 12.41 -0.40
N TYR A 143 25.56 13.16 -0.17
CA TYR A 143 24.21 12.62 -0.26
C TYR A 143 23.82 12.18 -1.68
N LEU A 144 24.33 12.84 -2.71
CA LEU A 144 24.11 12.42 -4.10
C LEU A 144 24.89 11.15 -4.43
N GLU A 145 26.10 10.98 -3.89
CA GLU A 145 26.89 9.76 -4.02
C GLU A 145 26.19 8.58 -3.33
N ILE A 146 25.63 8.82 -2.13
CA ILE A 146 24.81 7.84 -1.42
C ILE A 146 23.59 7.44 -2.28
N LEU A 147 22.87 8.40 -2.83
CA LEU A 147 21.71 8.11 -3.69
C LEU A 147 22.12 7.31 -4.94
N GLU A 148 23.23 7.64 -5.56
CA GLU A 148 23.73 6.91 -6.72
C GLU A 148 24.00 5.45 -6.37
N TYR A 149 24.74 5.19 -5.28
CA TYR A 149 24.97 3.85 -4.75
C TYR A 149 23.67 3.09 -4.46
N GLN A 150 22.74 3.72 -3.72
CA GLN A 150 21.45 3.11 -3.34
C GLN A 150 20.65 2.68 -4.57
N TRP A 151 20.59 3.52 -5.59
CA TRP A 151 19.83 3.23 -6.80
C TRP A 151 20.55 2.24 -7.72
N LYS A 152 21.81 2.49 -8.07
CA LYS A 152 22.51 1.74 -9.10
C LYS A 152 23.02 0.39 -8.59
N GLU A 153 23.57 0.37 -7.38
CA GLU A 153 24.25 -0.84 -6.87
C GLU A 153 23.31 -1.74 -6.05
N VAL A 154 22.22 -1.18 -5.49
CA VAL A 154 21.34 -1.94 -4.58
C VAL A 154 19.92 -2.11 -5.12
N ALA A 155 19.18 -1.01 -5.30
CA ALA A 155 17.74 -1.10 -5.56
C ALA A 155 17.41 -1.65 -6.95
N ILE A 156 18.00 -1.09 -8.01
CA ILE A 156 17.70 -1.52 -9.38
C ILE A 156 18.07 -2.98 -9.62
N PRO A 157 19.26 -3.49 -9.22
CA PRO A 157 19.60 -4.90 -9.36
C PRO A 157 18.63 -5.82 -8.60
N TYR A 158 18.30 -5.47 -7.35
CA TYR A 158 17.36 -6.25 -6.55
C TYR A 158 15.98 -6.34 -7.22
N TRP A 159 15.41 -5.18 -7.61
CA TRP A 159 14.05 -5.15 -8.16
C TRP A 159 13.95 -5.77 -9.55
N LYS A 160 14.99 -5.73 -10.37
CA LYS A 160 15.06 -6.53 -11.61
C LYS A 160 14.93 -8.03 -11.31
N ALA A 161 15.67 -8.52 -10.33
CA ALA A 161 15.61 -9.92 -9.91
C ALA A 161 14.25 -10.27 -9.28
N ALA A 162 13.69 -9.38 -8.45
CA ALA A 162 12.38 -9.56 -7.80
C ALA A 162 11.24 -9.62 -8.82
N VAL A 163 11.22 -8.75 -9.82
CA VAL A 163 10.25 -8.78 -10.95
C VAL A 163 10.35 -10.10 -11.72
N ALA A 164 11.55 -10.56 -12.01
CA ALA A 164 11.74 -11.86 -12.67
C ALA A 164 11.28 -13.04 -11.81
N ARG A 165 11.44 -12.97 -10.47
CA ARG A 165 10.90 -13.97 -9.54
C ARG A 165 9.37 -13.95 -9.55
N ALA A 166 8.75 -12.77 -9.44
CA ALA A 166 7.30 -12.62 -9.47
C ALA A 166 6.70 -13.17 -10.77
N ALA A 167 7.33 -12.92 -11.91
CA ALA A 167 6.90 -13.44 -13.20
C ALA A 167 6.87 -14.99 -13.24
N ARG A 168 7.81 -15.67 -12.57
CA ARG A 168 7.81 -17.15 -12.46
C ARG A 168 6.62 -17.70 -11.70
N HIS A 169 6.03 -16.90 -10.80
CA HIS A 169 4.81 -17.20 -10.06
C HIS A 169 3.54 -16.65 -10.73
N GLY A 170 3.63 -16.14 -11.96
CA GLY A 170 2.49 -15.55 -12.66
C GLY A 170 2.03 -14.20 -12.08
N ILE A 171 2.81 -13.59 -11.18
CA ILE A 171 2.47 -12.32 -10.54
C ILE A 171 3.01 -11.17 -11.38
N GLY A 172 2.11 -10.47 -12.05
CA GLY A 172 2.41 -9.31 -12.90
C GLY A 172 2.22 -7.94 -12.23
N ARG A 173 1.81 -7.90 -10.96
CA ARG A 173 1.51 -6.67 -10.23
C ARG A 173 2.15 -6.68 -8.85
N ILE A 174 3.28 -6.00 -8.71
CA ILE A 174 3.93 -5.69 -7.43
C ILE A 174 3.61 -4.23 -7.12
N ALA A 175 2.80 -4.00 -6.11
CA ALA A 175 2.36 -2.68 -5.71
C ALA A 175 3.30 -2.12 -4.64
N LEU A 176 4.14 -1.16 -5.01
CA LEU A 176 5.03 -0.48 -4.09
C LEU A 176 4.31 0.70 -3.43
N GLU A 177 4.26 0.72 -2.12
CA GLU A 177 3.78 1.89 -1.42
C GLU A 177 4.81 3.01 -1.47
N MET A 178 4.35 4.19 -1.90
CA MET A 178 5.17 5.40 -1.93
C MET A 178 5.23 5.99 -0.52
N HIS A 179 6.19 5.50 0.27
CA HIS A 179 6.31 5.82 1.69
C HIS A 179 7.63 6.53 1.99
N PRO A 180 7.61 7.75 2.58
CA PRO A 180 8.82 8.40 3.10
C PRO A 180 9.56 7.51 4.10
N GLY A 181 10.89 7.52 4.02
CA GLY A 181 11.75 6.56 4.71
C GLY A 181 12.17 5.38 3.85
N PHE A 182 11.59 5.26 2.64
CA PHE A 182 12.00 4.30 1.61
C PHE A 182 12.42 5.02 0.32
N LEU A 183 13.10 4.31 -0.60
CA LEU A 183 13.59 4.91 -1.85
C LEU A 183 12.46 5.36 -2.77
N VAL A 184 11.34 4.63 -2.79
CA VAL A 184 10.13 5.03 -3.52
C VAL A 184 9.19 5.70 -2.54
N TYR A 185 9.08 7.02 -2.63
CA TYR A 185 8.25 7.84 -1.73
C TYR A 185 7.37 8.86 -2.45
N ASN A 186 7.47 8.94 -3.78
CA ASN A 186 6.68 9.82 -4.62
C ASN A 186 6.54 9.24 -6.04
N PRO A 187 5.69 9.83 -6.91
CA PRO A 187 5.51 9.36 -8.28
C PRO A 187 6.79 9.28 -9.12
N GLU A 188 7.68 10.25 -8.98
CA GLU A 188 8.94 10.30 -9.74
C GLU A 188 9.83 9.10 -9.41
N THR A 189 10.04 8.81 -8.12
CA THR A 189 10.88 7.70 -7.67
C THR A 189 10.25 6.34 -8.01
N LEU A 190 8.91 6.22 -7.98
CA LEU A 190 8.23 5.03 -8.45
C LEU A 190 8.45 4.80 -9.94
N LEU A 191 8.24 5.82 -10.77
CA LEU A 191 8.41 5.72 -12.23
C LEU A 191 9.87 5.46 -12.60
N LYS A 192 10.82 6.04 -11.87
CA LYS A 192 12.26 5.74 -12.02
C LYS A 192 12.54 4.25 -11.81
N LEU A 193 12.05 3.67 -10.72
CA LEU A 193 12.26 2.25 -10.44
C LEU A 193 11.52 1.36 -11.45
N ARG A 194 10.28 1.67 -11.77
CA ARG A 194 9.48 0.96 -12.77
C ARG A 194 10.15 0.94 -14.15
N THR A 195 10.68 2.07 -14.60
CA THR A 195 11.41 2.17 -15.87
C THR A 195 12.66 1.30 -15.86
N ALA A 196 13.39 1.27 -14.74
CA ALA A 196 14.63 0.53 -14.63
C ALA A 196 14.44 -0.98 -14.44
N ALA A 197 13.42 -1.41 -13.69
CA ALA A 197 13.27 -2.80 -13.25
C ALA A 197 12.09 -3.55 -13.90
N GLY A 198 11.09 -2.87 -14.45
CA GLY A 198 10.04 -3.50 -15.23
C GLY A 198 8.62 -3.06 -14.88
N ALA A 199 7.73 -3.26 -15.85
CA ALA A 199 6.32 -2.81 -15.81
C ALA A 199 5.45 -3.55 -14.76
N ALA A 200 5.91 -4.64 -14.16
CA ALA A 200 5.23 -5.29 -13.06
C ALA A 200 5.19 -4.43 -11.79
N LEU A 201 6.16 -3.51 -11.60
CA LEU A 201 6.15 -2.55 -10.51
C LEU A 201 5.09 -1.48 -10.77
N GLY A 202 4.32 -1.14 -9.76
CA GLY A 202 3.34 -0.06 -9.77
C GLY A 202 3.06 0.43 -8.36
N ALA A 203 2.13 1.36 -8.20
CA ALA A 203 1.80 1.94 -6.91
C ALA A 203 0.84 1.03 -6.11
N ASN A 204 1.14 0.82 -4.84
CA ASN A 204 0.13 0.87 -3.81
C ASN A 204 0.00 2.36 -3.46
N PHE A 205 -1.09 2.97 -3.90
CA PHE A 205 -1.26 4.42 -3.80
C PHE A 205 -1.90 4.77 -2.47
N ASP A 206 -1.09 5.29 -1.55
CA ASP A 206 -1.55 5.86 -0.29
C ASP A 206 -1.47 7.39 -0.33
N PRO A 207 -2.61 8.11 -0.38
CA PRO A 207 -2.60 9.56 -0.41
C PRO A 207 -2.09 10.19 0.89
N SER A 208 -2.17 9.48 2.02
CA SER A 208 -1.80 10.00 3.33
C SER A 208 -0.33 10.43 3.41
N HIS A 209 0.53 9.71 2.71
CA HIS A 209 1.96 10.02 2.63
C HIS A 209 2.26 11.19 1.67
N LEU A 210 1.36 11.51 0.76
CA LEU A 210 1.56 12.57 -0.24
C LEU A 210 1.14 13.94 0.30
N PHE A 211 0.06 14.02 1.07
CA PHE A 211 -0.47 15.28 1.59
C PHE A 211 0.58 16.12 2.32
N TRP A 212 1.26 15.53 3.29
CA TRP A 212 2.23 16.27 4.09
C TRP A 212 3.53 16.59 3.34
N GLN A 213 3.80 15.90 2.23
CA GLN A 213 4.90 16.24 1.32
C GLN A 213 4.54 17.42 0.39
N GLY A 214 3.30 17.95 0.45
CA GLY A 214 2.83 18.98 -0.47
C GLY A 214 2.51 18.45 -1.87
N ILE A 215 2.32 17.16 -2.02
CA ILE A 215 1.94 16.54 -3.31
C ILE A 215 0.42 16.46 -3.38
N ASP A 216 -0.16 16.96 -4.48
CA ASP A 216 -1.58 16.78 -4.78
C ASP A 216 -1.83 15.31 -5.22
N PRO A 217 -2.61 14.50 -4.44
CA PRO A 217 -2.85 13.11 -4.81
C PRO A 217 -3.61 12.94 -6.12
N CYS A 218 -4.48 13.87 -6.51
CA CYS A 218 -5.19 13.80 -7.79
C CYS A 218 -4.23 14.01 -8.99
N ALA A 219 -3.29 14.93 -8.86
CA ALA A 219 -2.22 15.10 -9.85
C ALA A 219 -1.30 13.89 -9.91
N ALA A 220 -0.93 13.31 -8.75
CA ALA A 220 -0.13 12.10 -8.65
C ALA A 220 -0.82 10.89 -9.31
N VAL A 221 -2.14 10.71 -9.13
CA VAL A 221 -2.93 9.67 -9.83
C VAL A 221 -2.83 9.83 -11.35
N ARG A 222 -2.91 11.06 -11.87
CA ARG A 222 -2.77 11.33 -13.31
C ARG A 222 -1.38 10.98 -13.82
N ALA A 223 -0.34 11.34 -13.07
CA ALA A 223 1.06 11.04 -13.41
C ALA A 223 1.33 9.53 -13.42
N LEU A 224 0.65 8.77 -12.57
CA LEU A 224 0.78 7.31 -12.43
C LEU A 224 -0.26 6.52 -13.25
N ARG A 225 -0.91 7.13 -14.23
CA ARG A 225 -1.89 6.44 -15.08
C ARG A 225 -1.31 5.15 -15.67
N GLY A 226 -1.99 4.02 -15.45
CA GLY A 226 -1.54 2.70 -15.90
C GLY A 226 -0.40 2.08 -15.06
N ALA A 227 -0.12 2.68 -13.89
CA ALA A 227 0.86 2.17 -12.93
C ALA A 227 0.31 2.13 -11.49
N ILE A 228 -1.00 2.15 -11.28
CA ILE A 228 -1.64 2.01 -9.97
C ILE A 228 -2.22 0.60 -9.88
N TRP A 229 -1.69 -0.21 -8.97
CA TRP A 229 -2.10 -1.60 -8.80
C TRP A 229 -3.01 -1.84 -7.60
N HIS A 230 -2.84 -1.02 -6.56
CA HIS A 230 -3.62 -1.05 -5.33
C HIS A 230 -3.73 0.36 -4.76
N VAL A 231 -4.70 0.60 -3.88
CA VAL A 231 -4.92 1.91 -3.25
C VAL A 231 -5.23 1.72 -1.78
N HIS A 232 -4.50 2.40 -0.91
CA HIS A 232 -4.87 2.60 0.48
C HIS A 232 -5.78 3.81 0.63
N ALA A 233 -6.79 3.66 1.47
CA ALA A 233 -7.65 4.76 1.89
C ALA A 233 -7.28 5.13 3.33
N LYS A 234 -6.35 6.07 3.44
CA LYS A 234 -5.85 6.66 4.68
C LYS A 234 -5.74 8.16 4.51
N ASP A 235 -6.07 8.91 5.53
CA ASP A 235 -6.09 10.37 5.49
C ASP A 235 -4.96 10.97 6.33
N THR A 236 -4.73 12.27 6.18
CA THR A 236 -3.73 13.01 6.96
C THR A 236 -4.26 14.41 7.26
N SER A 237 -4.15 14.83 8.51
CA SER A 237 -4.38 16.22 8.91
C SER A 237 -3.05 16.94 9.10
N ILE A 238 -2.92 18.13 8.52
CA ILE A 238 -1.74 18.99 8.63
C ILE A 238 -2.00 20.04 9.71
N ALA A 239 -1.15 20.10 10.73
CA ALA A 239 -1.15 21.13 11.75
C ALA A 239 -0.46 22.38 11.19
N ALA A 240 -1.22 23.27 10.55
CA ALA A 240 -0.68 24.44 9.84
C ALA A 240 0.25 25.29 10.71
N SER A 241 -0.10 25.53 11.99
CA SER A 241 0.74 26.29 12.94
C SER A 241 2.11 25.65 13.14
N ASN A 242 2.15 24.33 13.31
CA ASN A 242 3.40 23.60 13.53
C ASN A 242 4.23 23.54 12.24
N CYS A 243 3.58 23.32 11.10
CA CYS A 243 4.24 23.33 9.79
C CYS A 243 4.85 24.68 9.43
N GLN A 244 4.17 25.80 9.76
CA GLN A 244 4.67 27.15 9.48
C GLN A 244 5.98 27.47 10.23
N VAL A 245 6.20 26.81 11.38
CA VAL A 245 7.40 27.01 12.19
C VAL A 245 8.47 25.96 11.90
N ASN A 246 8.09 24.70 11.79
CA ASN A 246 9.05 23.58 11.80
C ASN A 246 9.12 22.83 10.45
N GLY A 247 8.26 23.15 9.49
CA GLY A 247 8.16 22.41 8.24
C GLY A 247 7.47 21.05 8.42
N VAL A 248 7.61 20.20 7.41
CA VAL A 248 6.88 18.90 7.31
C VAL A 248 7.73 17.68 7.62
N LEU A 249 9.07 17.81 7.61
CA LEU A 249 9.99 16.73 8.00
C LEU A 249 9.98 16.61 9.52
N ASP A 250 9.16 15.72 10.04
CA ASP A 250 8.87 15.59 11.46
C ASP A 250 9.36 14.26 12.01
N THR A 251 10.27 14.32 12.98
CA THR A 251 10.85 13.13 13.65
C THR A 251 10.28 12.87 15.05
N LYS A 252 9.29 13.65 15.48
CA LYS A 252 8.62 13.40 16.76
C LYS A 252 7.83 12.09 16.71
N HIS A 253 7.75 11.39 17.85
CA HIS A 253 6.98 10.15 17.93
C HIS A 253 5.51 10.37 17.56
N TYR A 254 4.85 9.39 16.95
CA TYR A 254 3.45 9.51 16.51
C TYR A 254 2.44 9.75 17.62
N SER A 255 2.79 9.44 18.88
CA SER A 255 1.96 9.74 20.06
C SER A 255 2.09 11.19 20.59
N ASP A 256 2.91 12.02 19.94
CA ASP A 256 3.03 13.45 20.27
C ASP A 256 2.17 14.28 19.30
N GLU A 257 0.91 13.94 19.17
CA GLU A 257 -0.03 14.48 18.15
C GLU A 257 -0.09 16.01 18.19
N TRP A 258 -0.06 16.60 19.39
CA TRP A 258 -0.18 18.04 19.56
C TRP A 258 0.98 18.84 18.95
N ASN A 259 2.19 18.32 19.06
CA ASN A 259 3.40 19.01 18.59
C ASN A 259 3.84 18.60 17.18
N ARG A 260 3.23 17.56 16.63
CA ARG A 260 3.58 17.11 15.28
C ARG A 260 3.08 18.09 14.21
N SER A 261 3.80 18.14 13.09
CA SER A 261 3.42 18.93 11.92
C SER A 261 2.23 18.32 11.17
N TRP A 262 2.01 17.04 11.31
CA TRP A 262 0.91 16.29 10.70
C TRP A 262 0.69 14.97 11.45
N ILE A 263 -0.54 14.46 11.36
CA ILE A 263 -0.93 13.17 11.94
C ILE A 263 -1.79 12.39 10.94
N PHE A 264 -1.71 11.08 10.97
CA PHE A 264 -2.63 10.24 10.21
C PHE A 264 -4.03 10.32 10.78
N ARG A 265 -5.02 10.26 9.91
CA ARG A 265 -6.42 10.36 10.27
C ARG A 265 -7.25 9.30 9.56
N THR A 266 -8.36 8.98 10.18
CA THR A 266 -9.46 8.26 9.53
C THR A 266 -9.93 9.02 8.30
N VAL A 267 -10.25 8.30 7.22
CA VAL A 267 -10.74 8.88 5.95
C VAL A 267 -11.90 9.86 6.19
N GLY A 268 -11.75 11.07 5.65
CA GLY A 268 -12.71 12.18 5.82
C GLY A 268 -12.49 13.02 7.08
N TYR A 269 -11.46 12.73 7.90
CA TYR A 269 -11.10 13.53 9.08
C TYR A 269 -9.82 14.35 8.89
N GLY A 270 -9.11 14.17 7.80
CA GLY A 270 -7.97 15.00 7.39
C GLY A 270 -8.35 15.93 6.24
N ASN A 271 -8.98 15.39 5.22
CA ASN A 271 -9.37 16.12 4.02
C ASN A 271 -10.88 16.08 3.78
N SER A 272 -11.38 17.06 3.02
CA SER A 272 -12.82 17.23 2.79
C SER A 272 -13.44 16.10 1.97
N ARG A 273 -14.77 15.95 2.07
CA ARG A 273 -15.53 15.06 1.20
C ARG A 273 -15.31 15.36 -0.29
N GLN A 274 -15.18 16.65 -0.66
CA GLN A 274 -14.92 17.06 -2.04
C GLN A 274 -13.61 16.48 -2.54
N PHE A 275 -12.53 16.57 -1.73
CA PHE A 275 -11.24 15.96 -2.09
C PHE A 275 -11.41 14.45 -2.39
N TRP A 276 -12.09 13.70 -1.53
CA TRP A 276 -12.28 12.26 -1.73
C TRP A 276 -13.12 11.93 -2.96
N CYS A 277 -14.13 12.75 -3.29
CA CYS A 277 -14.88 12.64 -4.54
C CYS A 277 -13.99 12.88 -5.77
N ASP A 278 -13.12 13.90 -5.71
CA ASP A 278 -12.18 14.23 -6.77
C ASP A 278 -11.10 13.14 -6.93
N PHE A 279 -10.60 12.61 -5.82
CA PHE A 279 -9.63 11.52 -5.80
C PHE A 279 -10.20 10.23 -6.43
N VAL A 280 -11.41 9.82 -6.03
CA VAL A 280 -12.10 8.66 -6.61
C VAL A 280 -12.36 8.87 -8.10
N SER A 281 -12.73 10.09 -8.50
CA SER A 281 -12.93 10.46 -9.90
C SER A 281 -11.62 10.38 -10.70
N ALA A 282 -10.51 10.86 -10.12
CA ALA A 282 -9.18 10.77 -10.74
C ALA A 282 -8.75 9.30 -10.92
N LEU A 283 -8.96 8.45 -9.91
CA LEU A 283 -8.70 7.01 -9.99
C LEU A 283 -9.53 6.37 -11.12
N ARG A 284 -10.82 6.68 -11.21
CA ARG A 284 -11.69 6.21 -12.29
C ARG A 284 -11.19 6.65 -13.68
N LEU A 285 -10.77 7.90 -13.81
CA LEU A 285 -10.23 8.44 -15.06
C LEU A 285 -8.88 7.81 -15.43
N SER A 286 -8.09 7.40 -14.45
CA SER A 286 -6.83 6.69 -14.68
C SER A 286 -7.02 5.23 -15.10
N GLY A 287 -8.25 4.69 -15.00
CA GLY A 287 -8.59 3.30 -15.29
C GLY A 287 -8.44 2.36 -14.09
N TYR A 288 -8.30 2.88 -12.88
CA TYR A 288 -8.29 2.06 -11.66
C TYR A 288 -9.71 1.63 -11.28
N ASP A 289 -9.91 0.33 -11.06
CA ASP A 289 -11.19 -0.30 -10.71
C ASP A 289 -11.07 -1.28 -9.52
N GLY A 290 -9.98 -1.19 -8.78
CA GLY A 290 -9.66 -2.06 -7.65
C GLY A 290 -10.31 -1.64 -6.31
N ALA A 291 -9.74 -2.15 -5.25
CA ALA A 291 -10.15 -1.81 -3.89
C ALA A 291 -9.57 -0.47 -3.44
N LEU A 292 -10.38 0.32 -2.70
CA LEU A 292 -9.88 1.34 -1.79
C LEU A 292 -9.79 0.65 -0.42
N SER A 293 -8.60 0.19 -0.08
CA SER A 293 -8.31 -0.58 1.13
C SER A 293 -8.10 0.37 2.31
N ILE A 294 -9.05 0.41 3.23
CA ILE A 294 -8.93 1.23 4.43
C ILE A 294 -7.69 0.76 5.21
N GLU A 295 -6.81 1.70 5.48
CA GLU A 295 -5.73 1.55 6.45
C GLU A 295 -5.94 2.54 7.57
N HIS A 296 -5.92 2.07 8.83
CA HIS A 296 -6.22 2.90 9.99
C HIS A 296 -5.00 3.04 10.89
N GLU A 297 -4.53 4.29 11.01
CA GLU A 297 -3.44 4.70 11.90
C GLU A 297 -3.80 6.01 12.63
N ASP A 298 -5.09 6.25 12.88
CA ASP A 298 -5.59 7.43 13.58
C ASP A 298 -5.49 7.22 15.09
N SER A 299 -4.57 7.92 15.75
CA SER A 299 -4.38 7.84 17.20
C SER A 299 -5.52 8.50 18.00
N LEU A 300 -6.38 9.29 17.36
CA LEU A 300 -7.51 9.97 18.00
C LEU A 300 -8.80 9.14 18.00
N MET A 301 -8.79 7.97 17.34
CA MET A 301 -9.93 7.05 17.31
C MET A 301 -9.48 5.62 17.59
N THR A 302 -10.37 4.82 18.17
CA THR A 302 -10.16 3.37 18.22
C THR A 302 -10.21 2.79 16.80
N ALA A 303 -9.52 1.67 16.59
CA ALA A 303 -9.54 0.97 15.31
C ALA A 303 -10.97 0.67 14.83
N ARG A 304 -11.85 0.26 15.75
CA ARG A 304 -13.25 -0.03 15.45
C ARG A 304 -14.03 1.22 15.03
N GLU A 305 -13.96 2.29 15.81
CA GLU A 305 -14.65 3.54 15.49
C GLU A 305 -14.17 4.13 14.16
N GLY A 306 -12.85 4.18 13.95
CA GLY A 306 -12.27 4.68 12.70
C GLY A 306 -12.67 3.85 11.50
N LEU A 307 -12.66 2.51 11.63
CA LEU A 307 -13.10 1.62 10.56
C LEU A 307 -14.57 1.83 10.19
N GLU A 308 -15.47 1.83 11.18
CA GLU A 308 -16.92 1.99 10.91
C GLU A 308 -17.20 3.35 10.24
N LYS A 309 -16.53 4.42 10.68
CA LYS A 309 -16.65 5.76 10.06
C LYS A 309 -16.05 5.80 8.65
N ALA A 310 -14.88 5.23 8.44
CA ALA A 310 -14.24 5.18 7.12
C ALA A 310 -15.08 4.39 6.11
N VAL A 311 -15.63 3.23 6.50
CA VAL A 311 -16.52 2.43 5.64
C VAL A 311 -17.73 3.24 5.22
N LYS A 312 -18.44 3.84 6.19
CA LYS A 312 -19.62 4.67 5.90
C LYS A 312 -19.29 5.81 4.95
N PHE A 313 -18.20 6.54 5.20
CA PHE A 313 -17.77 7.65 4.37
C PHE A 313 -17.41 7.21 2.95
N LEU A 314 -16.62 6.15 2.81
CA LEU A 314 -16.17 5.67 1.50
C LEU A 314 -17.33 5.07 0.68
N GLN A 315 -18.31 4.40 1.31
CA GLN A 315 -19.51 3.92 0.63
C GLN A 315 -20.30 5.04 -0.03
N GLU A 316 -20.26 6.27 0.52
CA GLU A 316 -20.93 7.43 -0.06
C GLU A 316 -20.18 8.08 -1.24
N VAL A 317 -18.83 7.93 -1.31
CA VAL A 317 -18.01 8.61 -2.33
C VAL A 317 -17.51 7.68 -3.44
N VAL A 318 -17.46 6.36 -3.21
CA VAL A 318 -17.03 5.39 -4.21
C VAL A 318 -18.03 5.28 -5.36
N LEU A 319 -17.51 5.21 -6.58
CA LEU A 319 -18.34 5.05 -7.79
C LEU A 319 -18.64 3.57 -8.01
N HIS A 320 -19.83 3.12 -7.65
CA HIS A 320 -20.25 1.71 -7.71
C HIS A 320 -20.57 1.24 -9.13
N ASP A 321 -21.19 2.10 -9.93
CA ASP A 321 -21.64 1.72 -11.28
C ASP A 321 -20.53 1.89 -12.33
N PRO A 322 -20.62 1.15 -13.44
CA PRO A 322 -19.77 1.38 -14.60
C PRO A 322 -19.87 2.83 -15.10
N LYS A 323 -18.86 3.27 -15.84
CA LYS A 323 -18.86 4.60 -16.45
C LYS A 323 -20.11 4.80 -17.32
N GLY A 324 -20.88 5.82 -17.00
CA GLY A 324 -22.06 6.21 -17.77
C GLY A 324 -21.71 6.74 -19.18
N ARG A 325 -22.68 6.73 -20.07
CA ARG A 325 -22.59 7.42 -21.38
C ARG A 325 -23.31 8.76 -21.27
N VAL A 326 -22.72 9.78 -21.87
CA VAL A 326 -23.39 11.09 -21.98
C VAL A 326 -24.41 10.98 -23.11
N ALA A 327 -25.68 11.17 -22.81
CA ALA A 327 -26.79 10.90 -23.74
C ALA A 327 -26.80 11.79 -25.01
N TRP A 328 -26.06 12.92 -24.98
CA TRP A 328 -25.98 13.92 -26.04
C TRP A 328 -24.60 13.97 -26.74
N ALA A 329 -23.66 13.09 -26.39
CA ALA A 329 -22.32 13.03 -26.95
C ALA A 329 -22.06 11.75 -27.74
#